data_0b8e1cd5bf52296b81dbcfbfc1e4cb3b
#
_entry.id   0b8e1cd5bf52296b81dbcfbfc1e4cb3b
#
_cell.length_a   1.000
_cell.length_b   1.000
_cell.length_c   1.000
_cell.angle_alpha   90.00
_cell.angle_beta   90.00
_cell.angle_gamma   90.00
#
_symmetry.space_group_name_H-M   'P 1'
#
loop_
_entity.id
_entity.type
_entity.pdbx_description
1 polymer ?
#
loop_
_entity_poly.entity_id
_entity_poly.type
_entity_poly.pdbx_seq_one_letter_code
_entity_poly.pdbx_strand_id
1 'polypeptide(L)'
;MSSDEKLEALFARWMSPKDPQGNDLKFQSPQAEKAYKERITRIKDAIQMKKLPDRVPVFVIPSFFPVYSAGFTPREVLYDYDKCCMAFKKLVVDFAPDVQIGAVAPGPGRVYDILDYKLYSWPGHGVSPNSSYQANEGEYMKANEYDALIDDPSNFFSNTYLPRVFGALEGFKMLPALTGILEIYGVAGNFIPFGLPPVQATYKALFEAGAESLKWIGAISACHMEINADGFPGLWAGFTKAPFDVVGDTLRGTRGVMLDMYRQPDKLIEAMEKLTPIMIKMGVGAAKMNGQPVVFMPLHKGADGFMSDEQFKKFYWPTFRKVMMGLIAEGVVPNPAAEGKWTTRMEVMQDLPKGKTLWMIDQSDIAKAKKTLGKVACMYGNVPSALLALGTPQEVKDYVKKCIDVAGKGGGYIVSNGAFFDHAKAENVKAMVDFAKEYGVYK
;
A
#
# COMPACT_ATOMS: atom_id res chain seq x y z
N MET A 1 -22.31 -16.22 -0.65
CA MET A 1 -22.04 -15.35 0.51
C MET A 1 -22.20 -13.89 0.08
N SER A 2 -22.90 -13.11 0.88
CA SER A 2 -22.97 -11.64 0.71
C SER A 2 -21.59 -10.99 0.96
N SER A 3 -21.44 -9.72 0.59
CA SER A 3 -20.21 -8.97 0.89
C SER A 3 -19.94 -8.85 2.40
N ASP A 4 -21.00 -8.78 3.21
CA ASP A 4 -20.91 -8.73 4.66
C ASP A 4 -20.42 -10.07 5.24
N GLU A 5 -20.96 -11.19 4.78
CA GLU A 5 -20.51 -12.52 5.21
C GLU A 5 -19.04 -12.77 4.83
N LYS A 6 -18.62 -12.35 3.63
CA LYS A 6 -17.22 -12.45 3.19
C LYS A 6 -16.31 -11.59 4.06
N LEU A 7 -16.73 -10.36 4.41
CA LEU A 7 -15.98 -9.46 5.29
C LEU A 7 -15.83 -10.04 6.71
N GLU A 8 -16.92 -10.56 7.28
CA GLU A 8 -16.87 -11.20 8.61
C GLU A 8 -15.96 -12.44 8.61
N ALA A 9 -15.97 -13.21 7.53
CA ALA A 9 -15.07 -14.36 7.38
C ALA A 9 -13.60 -13.94 7.33
N LEU A 10 -13.25 -12.84 6.64
CA LEU A 10 -11.90 -12.30 6.64
C LEU A 10 -11.48 -11.75 8.01
N PHE A 11 -12.38 -11.06 8.74
CA PHE A 11 -12.10 -10.64 10.11
C PHE A 11 -11.90 -11.82 11.06
N ALA A 12 -12.74 -12.86 10.94
CA ALA A 12 -12.58 -14.07 11.75
C ALA A 12 -11.24 -14.77 11.49
N ARG A 13 -10.81 -14.81 10.23
CA ARG A 13 -9.53 -15.36 9.83
C ARG A 13 -8.35 -14.51 10.36
N TRP A 14 -8.46 -13.19 10.33
CA TRP A 14 -7.46 -12.29 10.90
C TRP A 14 -7.33 -12.45 12.41
N MET A 15 -8.44 -12.69 13.13
CA MET A 15 -8.43 -12.98 14.58
C MET A 15 -7.82 -14.35 14.94
N SER A 16 -7.70 -15.26 13.98
CA SER A 16 -7.15 -16.60 14.15
C SER A 16 -6.02 -16.83 13.13
N PRO A 17 -4.87 -16.14 13.31
CA PRO A 17 -3.78 -16.18 12.35
C PRO A 17 -3.17 -17.59 12.28
N LYS A 18 -2.74 -17.95 11.07
CA LYS A 18 -2.08 -19.23 10.79
C LYS A 18 -0.60 -19.01 10.50
N ASP A 19 0.22 -20.01 10.83
CA ASP A 19 1.60 -20.11 10.36
C ASP A 19 1.64 -20.50 8.85
N PRO A 20 2.81 -20.43 8.19
CA PRO A 20 2.94 -20.81 6.78
C PRO A 20 2.58 -22.29 6.49
N GLN A 21 2.56 -23.13 7.51
CA GLN A 21 2.16 -24.54 7.42
C GLN A 21 0.65 -24.76 7.63
N GLY A 22 -0.09 -23.68 7.94
CA GLY A 22 -1.54 -23.71 8.16
C GLY A 22 -1.97 -24.05 9.59
N ASN A 23 -1.02 -24.18 10.54
CA ASN A 23 -1.34 -24.35 11.96
C ASN A 23 -1.72 -23.03 12.63
N ASP A 24 -2.37 -23.10 13.78
CA ASP A 24 -2.67 -21.91 14.57
C ASP A 24 -1.35 -21.27 15.08
N LEU A 25 -1.27 -19.94 14.98
CA LEU A 25 -0.15 -19.17 15.49
C LEU A 25 0.03 -19.44 17.00
N LYS A 26 1.24 -19.81 17.41
CA LYS A 26 1.60 -19.89 18.83
C LYS A 26 1.99 -18.50 19.34
N PHE A 27 1.14 -17.91 20.16
CA PHE A 27 1.42 -16.66 20.85
C PHE A 27 2.48 -16.85 21.94
N GLN A 28 3.27 -15.80 22.21
CA GLN A 28 4.30 -15.83 23.26
C GLN A 28 3.71 -16.00 24.68
N SER A 29 2.47 -15.56 24.87
CA SER A 29 1.75 -15.73 26.13
C SER A 29 0.23 -15.62 25.91
N PRO A 30 -0.60 -16.08 26.86
CA PRO A 30 -2.06 -15.83 26.83
C PRO A 30 -2.41 -14.33 26.80
N GLN A 31 -1.58 -13.48 27.41
CA GLN A 31 -1.73 -12.02 27.38
C GLN A 31 -1.48 -11.45 26.00
N ALA A 32 -0.48 -11.96 25.27
CA ALA A 32 -0.22 -11.57 23.88
C ALA A 32 -1.39 -11.94 22.96
N GLU A 33 -1.93 -13.16 23.09
CA GLU A 33 -3.10 -13.59 22.34
C GLU A 33 -4.32 -12.70 22.62
N LYS A 34 -4.59 -12.41 23.88
CA LYS A 34 -5.67 -11.51 24.28
C LYS A 34 -5.48 -10.12 23.67
N ALA A 35 -4.29 -9.54 23.80
CA ALA A 35 -3.96 -8.23 23.25
C ALA A 35 -4.11 -8.19 21.72
N TYR A 36 -3.70 -9.25 21.00
CA TYR A 36 -3.86 -9.40 19.56
C TYR A 36 -5.34 -9.30 19.14
N LYS A 37 -6.19 -10.09 19.80
CA LYS A 37 -7.64 -10.12 19.53
C LYS A 37 -8.33 -8.81 19.89
N GLU A 38 -7.97 -8.17 21.00
CA GLU A 38 -8.51 -6.86 21.42
C GLU A 38 -8.14 -5.77 20.42
N ARG A 39 -6.91 -5.76 19.91
CA ARG A 39 -6.45 -4.81 18.89
C ARG A 39 -7.24 -4.95 17.59
N ILE A 40 -7.41 -6.18 17.09
CA ILE A 40 -8.21 -6.42 15.88
C ILE A 40 -9.66 -6.03 16.09
N THR A 41 -10.25 -6.36 17.24
CA THR A 41 -11.63 -5.99 17.58
C THR A 41 -11.80 -4.48 17.55
N ARG A 42 -10.86 -3.73 18.12
CA ARG A 42 -10.85 -2.26 18.13
C ARG A 42 -10.80 -1.67 16.72
N ILE A 43 -9.93 -2.21 15.85
CA ILE A 43 -9.83 -1.80 14.44
C ILE A 43 -11.11 -2.15 13.68
N LYS A 44 -11.64 -3.36 13.86
CA LYS A 44 -12.89 -3.81 13.24
C LYS A 44 -14.06 -2.89 13.58
N ASP A 45 -14.22 -2.60 14.87
CA ASP A 45 -15.31 -1.74 15.36
C ASP A 45 -15.20 -0.31 14.80
N ALA A 46 -13.97 0.23 14.73
CA ALA A 46 -13.72 1.52 14.11
C ALA A 46 -14.07 1.52 12.61
N ILE A 47 -13.65 0.49 11.85
CA ILE A 47 -13.91 0.39 10.41
C ILE A 47 -15.39 0.22 10.13
N GLN A 48 -16.06 -0.71 10.81
CA GLN A 48 -17.46 -1.03 10.54
C GLN A 48 -18.45 0.04 11.03
N MET A 49 -18.03 0.88 11.98
CA MET A 49 -18.86 1.97 12.51
C MET A 49 -20.24 1.50 13.05
N LYS A 50 -20.31 0.23 13.47
CA LYS A 50 -21.55 -0.37 14.03
C LYS A 50 -21.66 -0.16 15.55
N LYS A 51 -20.53 -0.11 16.22
CA LYS A 51 -20.39 0.16 17.67
C LYS A 51 -19.10 0.92 17.93
N LEU A 52 -19.02 1.56 19.08
CA LEU A 52 -17.79 2.20 19.54
C LEU A 52 -16.79 1.13 20.01
N PRO A 53 -15.50 1.24 19.68
CA PRO A 53 -14.47 0.47 20.35
C PRO A 53 -14.31 0.95 21.81
N ASP A 54 -13.53 0.23 22.62
CA ASP A 54 -13.20 0.63 24.00
C ASP A 54 -12.51 2.00 24.09
N ARG A 55 -11.69 2.32 23.09
CA ARG A 55 -11.02 3.60 22.88
C ARG A 55 -10.73 3.85 21.40
N VAL A 56 -10.34 5.06 21.08
CA VAL A 56 -9.82 5.41 19.75
C VAL A 56 -8.57 4.55 19.48
N PRO A 57 -8.54 3.79 18.36
CA PRO A 57 -7.34 3.02 18.00
C PRO A 57 -6.17 3.94 17.62
N VAL A 58 -4.95 3.39 17.68
CA VAL A 58 -3.73 4.11 17.30
C VAL A 58 -2.93 3.31 16.28
N PHE A 59 -2.53 3.98 15.22
CA PHE A 59 -1.72 3.43 14.15
C PHE A 59 -0.53 4.33 13.84
N VAL A 60 0.67 3.79 13.73
CA VAL A 60 1.88 4.52 13.34
C VAL A 60 2.29 4.02 11.95
N ILE A 61 2.45 4.96 11.00
CA ILE A 61 2.79 4.67 9.61
C ILE A 61 4.18 5.23 9.30
N PRO A 62 5.25 4.50 9.64
CA PRO A 62 6.60 4.92 9.33
C PRO A 62 7.01 4.51 7.91
N SER A 63 7.99 5.22 7.34
CA SER A 63 8.82 4.73 6.25
C SER A 63 10.15 4.20 6.82
N PHE A 64 11.23 4.98 6.84
CA PHE A 64 12.52 4.57 7.37
C PHE A 64 12.76 4.97 8.84
N PHE A 65 11.81 5.59 9.51
CA PHE A 65 11.94 5.94 10.94
C PHE A 65 12.35 4.76 11.84
N PRO A 66 11.80 3.53 11.69
CA PRO A 66 12.23 2.38 12.49
C PRO A 66 13.71 2.06 12.30
N VAL A 67 14.21 2.21 11.08
CA VAL A 67 15.58 1.93 10.69
C VAL A 67 16.54 2.89 11.39
N TYR A 68 16.28 4.20 11.29
CA TYR A 68 17.09 5.22 11.97
C TYR A 68 16.99 5.10 13.49
N SER A 69 15.81 4.82 14.05
CA SER A 69 15.62 4.62 15.50
C SER A 69 16.34 3.39 16.04
N ALA A 70 16.58 2.40 15.20
CA ALA A 70 17.36 1.20 15.56
C ALA A 70 18.87 1.41 15.37
N GLY A 71 19.32 2.56 14.86
CA GLY A 71 20.72 2.86 14.59
C GLY A 71 21.26 2.23 13.31
N PHE A 72 20.39 1.79 12.41
CA PHE A 72 20.76 1.25 11.11
C PHE A 72 20.64 2.31 10.01
N THR A 73 21.31 2.06 8.89
CA THR A 73 21.13 2.85 7.67
C THR A 73 20.07 2.20 6.77
N PRO A 74 19.38 2.99 5.92
CA PRO A 74 18.50 2.44 4.89
C PRO A 74 19.16 1.39 4.01
N ARG A 75 20.42 1.59 3.61
CA ARG A 75 21.15 0.60 2.82
C ARG A 75 21.32 -0.73 3.55
N GLU A 76 21.68 -0.72 4.84
CA GLU A 76 21.86 -1.97 5.58
C GLU A 76 20.59 -2.83 5.55
N VAL A 77 19.43 -2.25 5.81
CA VAL A 77 18.17 -3.01 5.91
C VAL A 77 17.63 -3.51 4.56
N LEU A 78 18.07 -2.91 3.43
CA LEU A 78 17.75 -3.42 2.10
C LEU A 78 18.49 -4.73 1.77
N TYR A 79 19.65 -4.97 2.41
CA TYR A 79 20.54 -6.09 2.13
C TYR A 79 20.66 -7.10 3.29
N ASP A 80 20.29 -6.68 4.49
CA ASP A 80 20.27 -7.47 5.72
C ASP A 80 18.83 -7.51 6.27
N TYR A 81 18.15 -8.60 5.97
CA TYR A 81 16.72 -8.76 6.29
C TYR A 81 16.48 -8.94 7.79
N ASP A 82 17.49 -9.46 8.54
CA ASP A 82 17.42 -9.57 10.00
C ASP A 82 17.47 -8.19 10.66
N LYS A 83 18.35 -7.29 10.20
CA LYS A 83 18.37 -5.89 10.65
C LYS A 83 17.07 -5.18 10.35
N CYS A 84 16.48 -5.44 9.17
CA CYS A 84 15.17 -4.91 8.82
C CYS A 84 14.11 -5.37 9.84
N CYS A 85 14.06 -6.65 10.13
CA CYS A 85 13.16 -7.22 11.13
C CYS A 85 13.37 -6.60 12.51
N MET A 86 14.62 -6.52 12.98
CA MET A 86 14.97 -5.92 14.29
C MET A 86 14.47 -4.49 14.40
N ALA A 87 14.62 -3.68 13.35
CA ALA A 87 14.17 -2.28 13.34
C ALA A 87 12.64 -2.16 13.47
N PHE A 88 11.88 -2.93 12.70
CA PHE A 88 10.42 -2.88 12.74
C PHE A 88 9.84 -3.54 14.00
N LYS A 89 10.45 -4.61 14.52
CA LYS A 89 10.07 -5.20 15.80
C LYS A 89 10.31 -4.23 16.96
N LYS A 90 11.46 -3.53 16.96
CA LYS A 90 11.76 -2.49 17.95
C LYS A 90 10.71 -1.38 17.96
N LEU A 91 10.27 -0.87 16.80
CA LEU A 91 9.21 0.12 16.70
C LEU A 91 7.93 -0.35 17.43
N VAL A 92 7.52 -1.59 17.16
CA VAL A 92 6.27 -2.13 17.72
C VAL A 92 6.38 -2.31 19.24
N VAL A 93 7.52 -2.74 19.73
CA VAL A 93 7.77 -2.91 21.17
C VAL A 93 7.83 -1.57 21.89
N ASP A 94 8.55 -0.58 21.33
CA ASP A 94 8.78 0.72 21.97
C ASP A 94 7.50 1.58 22.03
N PHE A 95 6.67 1.54 20.98
CA PHE A 95 5.49 2.40 20.86
C PHE A 95 4.16 1.67 21.05
N ALA A 96 4.13 0.35 20.91
CA ALA A 96 2.96 -0.50 21.11
C ALA A 96 1.66 0.00 20.41
N PRO A 97 1.66 0.30 19.08
CA PRO A 97 0.45 0.68 18.36
C PRO A 97 -0.58 -0.46 18.35
N ASP A 98 -1.81 -0.19 17.92
CA ASP A 98 -2.82 -1.24 17.78
C ASP A 98 -2.59 -2.15 16.59
N VAL A 99 -2.00 -1.62 15.52
CA VAL A 99 -1.64 -2.37 14.31
C VAL A 99 -0.32 -1.85 13.73
N GLN A 100 0.33 -2.67 12.91
CA GLN A 100 1.63 -2.36 12.32
C GLN A 100 1.63 -2.64 10.79
N ILE A 101 2.62 -2.11 10.06
CA ILE A 101 2.73 -2.27 8.60
C ILE A 101 3.65 -3.42 8.18
N GLY A 102 4.39 -4.03 9.09
CA GLY A 102 5.42 -5.02 8.79
C GLY A 102 6.71 -4.41 8.25
N ALA A 103 7.71 -5.26 8.09
CA ALA A 103 9.06 -4.90 7.61
C ALA A 103 9.18 -4.94 6.07
N VAL A 104 8.09 -4.74 5.34
CA VAL A 104 8.08 -4.83 3.86
C VAL A 104 8.51 -3.54 3.16
N ALA A 105 8.41 -2.40 3.84
CA ALA A 105 8.58 -1.08 3.22
C ALA A 105 9.96 -0.85 2.57
N PRO A 106 11.10 -1.28 3.14
CA PRO A 106 12.40 -1.10 2.51
C PRO A 106 12.57 -1.89 1.21
N GLY A 107 12.00 -3.09 1.14
CA GLY A 107 12.14 -4.00 0.00
C GLY A 107 13.51 -4.69 -0.10
N PRO A 108 13.71 -5.57 -1.09
CA PRO A 108 14.93 -6.37 -1.28
C PRO A 108 15.92 -5.70 -2.23
N GLY A 109 16.93 -4.99 -1.71
CA GLY A 109 17.95 -4.29 -2.53
C GLY A 109 18.66 -5.20 -3.54
N ARG A 110 18.98 -6.45 -3.16
CA ARG A 110 19.62 -7.44 -4.07
C ARG A 110 18.78 -7.77 -5.29
N VAL A 111 17.45 -7.82 -5.14
CA VAL A 111 16.56 -8.04 -6.30
C VAL A 111 16.62 -6.86 -7.25
N TYR A 112 16.72 -5.64 -6.71
CA TYR A 112 16.87 -4.43 -7.54
C TYR A 112 18.19 -4.44 -8.30
N ASP A 113 19.29 -4.87 -7.66
CA ASP A 113 20.60 -5.02 -8.32
C ASP A 113 20.55 -6.05 -9.45
N ILE A 114 20.02 -7.26 -9.18
CA ILE A 114 19.94 -8.36 -10.16
C ILE A 114 19.15 -7.95 -11.41
N LEU A 115 18.05 -7.22 -11.20
CA LEU A 115 17.16 -6.82 -12.29
C LEU A 115 17.57 -5.50 -12.97
N ASP A 116 18.57 -4.78 -12.45
CA ASP A 116 18.94 -3.43 -12.92
C ASP A 116 17.71 -2.51 -12.94
N TYR A 117 17.14 -2.27 -11.75
CA TYR A 117 15.89 -1.54 -11.59
C TYR A 117 16.03 -0.05 -11.86
N LYS A 118 15.20 0.53 -12.71
CA LYS A 118 15.33 1.90 -13.22
C LYS A 118 14.23 2.85 -12.74
N LEU A 119 13.09 2.32 -12.28
CA LEU A 119 11.96 3.14 -11.84
C LEU A 119 12.25 3.87 -10.52
N TYR A 120 13.20 3.38 -9.73
CA TYR A 120 13.61 4.01 -8.46
C TYR A 120 15.13 4.08 -8.38
N SER A 121 15.61 5.12 -7.71
CA SER A 121 16.92 5.17 -7.07
C SER A 121 16.76 4.74 -5.62
N TRP A 122 17.67 3.90 -5.11
CA TRP A 122 17.58 3.38 -3.75
C TRP A 122 18.90 3.52 -3.00
N PRO A 123 18.94 3.37 -1.66
CA PRO A 123 20.12 3.61 -0.85
C PRO A 123 21.42 3.02 -1.39
N GLY A 124 22.37 3.87 -1.80
CA GLY A 124 23.62 3.50 -2.45
C GLY A 124 23.57 3.34 -3.96
N HIS A 125 22.40 3.50 -4.60
CA HIS A 125 22.18 3.46 -6.04
C HIS A 125 21.38 4.69 -6.49
N GLY A 126 22.10 5.74 -6.89
CA GLY A 126 21.51 7.02 -7.32
C GLY A 126 21.12 7.98 -6.18
N VAL A 127 21.04 7.49 -4.94
CA VAL A 127 20.88 8.30 -3.72
C VAL A 127 21.88 7.87 -2.64
N SER A 128 22.05 8.71 -1.60
CA SER A 128 22.94 8.40 -0.47
C SER A 128 22.56 7.06 0.19
N PRO A 129 23.53 6.26 0.67
CA PRO A 129 23.26 5.07 1.48
C PRO A 129 22.40 5.32 2.71
N ASN A 130 22.37 6.56 3.20
CA ASN A 130 21.64 7.00 4.37
C ASN A 130 20.29 7.68 4.02
N SER A 131 19.89 7.70 2.75
CA SER A 131 18.61 8.26 2.32
C SER A 131 17.60 7.15 2.08
N SER A 132 16.31 7.48 2.09
CA SER A 132 15.27 6.64 1.53
C SER A 132 15.35 6.58 -0.01
N TYR A 133 14.48 5.79 -0.64
CA TYR A 133 14.42 5.69 -2.10
C TYR A 133 13.77 6.93 -2.73
N GLN A 134 14.08 7.14 -4.02
CA GLN A 134 13.52 8.20 -4.85
C GLN A 134 12.90 7.60 -6.10
N ALA A 135 11.65 7.93 -6.40
CA ALA A 135 11.03 7.56 -7.68
C ALA A 135 11.68 8.33 -8.84
N ASN A 136 12.09 7.59 -9.88
CA ASN A 136 12.60 8.16 -11.14
C ASN A 136 11.43 8.31 -12.10
N GLU A 137 10.76 9.46 -12.03
CA GLU A 137 9.63 9.71 -12.90
C GLU A 137 10.06 9.69 -14.38
N GLY A 138 9.35 8.93 -15.19
CA GLY A 138 9.66 8.74 -16.59
C GLY A 138 8.44 8.34 -17.41
N GLU A 139 8.61 8.41 -18.74
CA GLU A 139 7.63 7.95 -19.71
C GLU A 139 7.94 6.52 -20.12
N TYR A 140 7.51 5.56 -19.32
CA TYR A 140 7.72 4.12 -19.55
C TYR A 140 6.70 3.50 -20.53
N MET A 141 5.62 4.22 -20.85
CA MET A 141 4.70 3.97 -21.93
C MET A 141 4.62 5.22 -22.80
N LYS A 142 4.71 5.08 -24.12
CA LYS A 142 4.60 6.20 -25.07
C LYS A 142 3.13 6.53 -25.35
N ALA A 143 2.87 7.78 -25.79
CA ALA A 143 1.52 8.25 -26.08
C ALA A 143 0.79 7.43 -27.17
N ASN A 144 1.51 6.82 -28.09
CA ASN A 144 0.97 6.00 -29.17
C ASN A 144 0.87 4.50 -28.81
N GLU A 145 1.07 4.12 -27.55
CA GLU A 145 1.08 2.72 -27.13
C GLU A 145 -0.18 2.33 -26.32
N TYR A 146 -1.17 3.21 -26.23
CA TYR A 146 -2.43 2.89 -25.53
C TYR A 146 -3.14 1.68 -26.12
N ASP A 147 -3.19 1.56 -27.44
CA ASP A 147 -3.83 0.42 -28.11
C ASP A 147 -3.15 -0.90 -27.72
N ALA A 148 -1.82 -0.93 -27.70
CA ALA A 148 -1.10 -2.14 -27.26
C ALA A 148 -1.38 -2.54 -25.82
N LEU A 149 -1.53 -1.55 -24.91
CA LEU A 149 -1.95 -1.81 -23.52
C LEU A 149 -3.40 -2.29 -23.42
N ILE A 150 -4.30 -1.70 -24.20
CA ILE A 150 -5.74 -2.01 -24.17
C ILE A 150 -6.01 -3.40 -24.75
N ASP A 151 -5.37 -3.72 -25.87
CA ASP A 151 -5.57 -4.98 -26.59
C ASP A 151 -5.05 -6.17 -25.78
N ASP A 152 -3.79 -6.09 -25.30
CA ASP A 152 -3.18 -7.17 -24.51
C ASP A 152 -2.27 -6.59 -23.39
N PRO A 153 -2.83 -6.28 -22.22
CA PRO A 153 -2.06 -5.78 -21.08
C PRO A 153 -0.90 -6.70 -20.69
N SER A 154 -1.10 -8.02 -20.75
CA SER A 154 -0.07 -8.98 -20.32
C SER A 154 1.15 -8.94 -21.24
N ASN A 155 0.91 -8.94 -22.54
CA ASN A 155 1.98 -8.84 -23.52
C ASN A 155 2.65 -7.45 -23.48
N PHE A 156 1.86 -6.38 -23.34
CA PHE A 156 2.41 -5.03 -23.17
C PHE A 156 3.35 -4.94 -21.97
N PHE A 157 2.91 -5.43 -20.81
CA PHE A 157 3.74 -5.41 -19.61
C PHE A 157 5.01 -6.25 -19.79
N SER A 158 4.92 -7.48 -20.28
CA SER A 158 6.08 -8.37 -20.42
C SER A 158 7.10 -7.86 -21.46
N ASN A 159 6.63 -7.47 -22.63
CA ASN A 159 7.54 -7.22 -23.77
C ASN A 159 7.89 -5.75 -23.98
N THR A 160 7.12 -4.84 -23.36
CA THR A 160 7.31 -3.38 -23.52
C THR A 160 7.69 -2.70 -22.22
N TYR A 161 6.88 -2.86 -21.17
CA TYR A 161 7.07 -2.14 -19.92
C TYR A 161 8.24 -2.70 -19.10
N LEU A 162 8.24 -4.00 -18.78
CA LEU A 162 9.29 -4.60 -17.96
C LEU A 162 10.70 -4.38 -18.51
N PRO A 163 10.99 -4.50 -19.84
CA PRO A 163 12.30 -4.16 -20.39
C PRO A 163 12.73 -2.70 -20.22
N ARG A 164 11.78 -1.77 -20.06
CA ARG A 164 12.07 -0.36 -19.82
C ARG A 164 12.40 -0.07 -18.37
N VAL A 165 11.81 -0.84 -17.47
CA VAL A 165 11.91 -0.65 -16.01
C VAL A 165 13.05 -1.48 -15.42
N PHE A 166 13.38 -2.60 -16.03
CA PHE A 166 14.43 -3.51 -15.60
C PHE A 166 15.42 -3.78 -16.74
N GLY A 167 16.66 -3.29 -16.60
CA GLY A 167 17.67 -3.45 -17.65
C GLY A 167 18.02 -4.90 -17.95
N ALA A 168 18.00 -5.78 -16.93
CA ALA A 168 18.24 -7.21 -17.13
C ALA A 168 17.13 -7.91 -17.94
N LEU A 169 15.98 -7.26 -18.18
CA LEU A 169 14.86 -7.84 -18.93
C LEU A 169 14.78 -7.35 -20.39
N GLU A 170 15.82 -6.71 -20.91
CA GLU A 170 15.89 -6.24 -22.30
C GLU A 170 15.57 -7.34 -23.34
N GLY A 171 15.97 -8.59 -23.08
CA GLY A 171 15.70 -9.72 -23.97
C GLY A 171 14.22 -10.00 -24.21
N PHE A 172 13.33 -9.57 -23.32
CA PHE A 172 11.88 -9.76 -23.48
C PHE A 172 11.31 -8.99 -24.67
N LYS A 173 11.96 -7.93 -25.16
CA LYS A 173 11.57 -7.24 -26.39
C LYS A 173 11.61 -8.15 -27.62
N MET A 174 12.34 -9.25 -27.55
CA MET A 174 12.51 -10.22 -28.66
C MET A 174 11.45 -11.33 -28.63
N LEU A 175 10.62 -11.41 -27.56
CA LEU A 175 9.60 -12.46 -27.45
C LEU A 175 8.36 -12.10 -28.26
N PRO A 176 7.78 -13.07 -29.01
CA PRO A 176 6.48 -12.89 -29.63
C PRO A 176 5.36 -13.00 -28.59
N ALA A 177 4.17 -12.54 -28.93
CA ALA A 177 2.98 -12.88 -28.20
C ALA A 177 2.72 -14.41 -28.27
N LEU A 178 2.53 -15.05 -27.12
CA LEU A 178 2.31 -16.52 -27.07
C LEU A 178 0.99 -16.95 -27.71
N THR A 179 0.07 -16.02 -27.94
CA THR A 179 -1.18 -16.25 -28.69
C THR A 179 -0.95 -16.64 -30.16
N GLY A 180 0.27 -16.47 -30.69
CA GLY A 180 0.64 -16.93 -32.04
C GLY A 180 0.91 -18.44 -32.17
N ILE A 181 0.88 -19.21 -31.07
CA ILE A 181 1.10 -20.68 -31.07
C ILE A 181 -0.23 -21.37 -31.38
N LEU A 182 -0.66 -21.36 -32.62
CA LEU A 182 -1.98 -21.85 -32.98
C LEU A 182 -1.97 -23.27 -33.53
N GLU A 183 -1.00 -23.64 -34.31
CA GLU A 183 -0.91 -24.95 -34.97
C GLU A 183 0.51 -25.46 -35.02
N ILE A 184 0.70 -26.73 -35.44
CA ILE A 184 1.98 -27.41 -35.50
C ILE A 184 3.04 -26.59 -36.25
N TYR A 185 2.67 -25.87 -37.29
CA TYR A 185 3.56 -25.03 -38.08
C TYR A 185 4.07 -23.78 -37.36
N GLY A 186 3.28 -23.27 -36.40
CA GLY A 186 3.62 -22.11 -35.59
C GLY A 186 4.52 -22.41 -34.38
N VAL A 187 4.57 -23.68 -33.94
CA VAL A 187 5.26 -24.06 -32.70
C VAL A 187 6.73 -23.72 -32.74
N ALA A 188 7.47 -24.23 -33.74
CA ALA A 188 8.89 -24.02 -33.81
C ALA A 188 9.26 -22.52 -33.94
N GLY A 189 8.57 -21.78 -34.81
CA GLY A 189 8.80 -20.34 -35.02
C GLY A 189 8.62 -19.51 -33.75
N ASN A 190 7.59 -19.80 -32.96
CA ASN A 190 7.32 -19.07 -31.72
C ASN A 190 8.31 -19.38 -30.58
N PHE A 191 9.00 -20.55 -30.63
CA PHE A 191 10.01 -20.90 -29.63
C PHE A 191 11.44 -20.55 -30.00
N ILE A 192 11.72 -20.20 -31.26
CA ILE A 192 13.08 -19.75 -31.69
C ILE A 192 13.65 -18.64 -30.81
N PRO A 193 12.91 -17.57 -30.45
CA PRO A 193 13.44 -16.49 -29.62
C PRO A 193 13.94 -16.93 -28.24
N PHE A 194 13.38 -18.00 -27.67
CA PHE A 194 13.82 -18.53 -26.38
C PHE A 194 15.20 -19.19 -26.43
N GLY A 195 15.68 -19.55 -27.63
CA GLY A 195 17.04 -20.04 -27.86
C GLY A 195 18.08 -18.93 -27.97
N LEU A 196 17.69 -17.67 -28.09
CA LEU A 196 18.59 -16.54 -28.26
C LEU A 196 19.33 -16.18 -26.95
N PRO A 197 20.65 -15.93 -26.98
CA PRO A 197 21.43 -15.61 -25.80
C PRO A 197 20.89 -14.43 -24.98
N PRO A 198 20.40 -13.30 -25.54
CA PRO A 198 19.79 -12.21 -24.73
C PRO A 198 18.54 -12.64 -23.98
N VAL A 199 17.70 -13.48 -24.56
CA VAL A 199 16.48 -13.99 -23.92
C VAL A 199 16.84 -14.95 -22.79
N GLN A 200 17.81 -15.85 -23.04
CA GLN A 200 18.31 -16.78 -22.01
C GLN A 200 18.92 -16.02 -20.82
N ALA A 201 19.70 -14.96 -21.07
CA ALA A 201 20.25 -14.09 -20.02
C ALA A 201 19.14 -13.44 -19.18
N THR A 202 18.07 -12.98 -19.82
CA THR A 202 16.89 -12.42 -19.13
C THR A 202 16.22 -13.44 -18.22
N TYR A 203 15.99 -14.66 -18.69
CA TYR A 203 15.43 -15.72 -17.83
C TYR A 203 16.35 -16.10 -16.68
N LYS A 204 17.67 -16.14 -16.91
CA LYS A 204 18.64 -16.36 -15.83
C LYS A 204 18.52 -15.30 -14.74
N ALA A 205 18.47 -14.01 -15.11
CA ALA A 205 18.28 -12.92 -14.15
C ALA A 205 16.95 -13.04 -13.37
N LEU A 206 15.87 -13.45 -14.03
CA LEU A 206 14.59 -13.71 -13.37
C LEU A 206 14.66 -14.85 -12.37
N PHE A 207 15.35 -15.95 -12.67
CA PHE A 207 15.50 -17.06 -11.74
C PHE A 207 16.33 -16.65 -10.51
N GLU A 208 17.41 -15.89 -10.71
CA GLU A 208 18.23 -15.36 -9.62
C GLU A 208 17.43 -14.36 -8.76
N ALA A 209 16.70 -13.44 -9.36
CA ALA A 209 15.83 -12.49 -8.66
C ALA A 209 14.71 -13.22 -7.91
N GLY A 210 14.12 -14.26 -8.51
CA GLY A 210 13.10 -15.10 -7.88
C GLY A 210 13.61 -15.82 -6.65
N ALA A 211 14.82 -16.41 -6.73
CA ALA A 211 15.45 -17.09 -5.62
C ALA A 211 15.74 -16.12 -4.44
N GLU A 212 16.23 -14.90 -4.76
CA GLU A 212 16.47 -13.88 -3.73
C GLU A 212 15.15 -13.34 -3.14
N SER A 213 14.11 -13.16 -3.97
CA SER A 213 12.79 -12.75 -3.50
C SER A 213 12.18 -13.76 -2.53
N LEU A 214 12.40 -15.07 -2.74
CA LEU A 214 11.96 -16.11 -1.80
C LEU A 214 12.68 -16.03 -0.47
N LYS A 215 13.97 -15.72 -0.44
CA LYS A 215 14.71 -15.50 0.81
C LYS A 215 14.16 -14.27 1.56
N TRP A 216 13.99 -13.18 0.84
CA TRP A 216 13.44 -11.94 1.42
C TRP A 216 12.05 -12.17 2.01
N ILE A 217 11.11 -12.70 1.23
CA ILE A 217 9.73 -12.90 1.74
C ILE A 217 9.68 -13.91 2.89
N GLY A 218 10.57 -14.90 2.89
CA GLY A 218 10.72 -15.85 3.99
C GLY A 218 11.12 -15.15 5.29
N ALA A 219 12.14 -14.29 5.25
CA ALA A 219 12.60 -13.51 6.41
C ALA A 219 11.54 -12.53 6.90
N ILE A 220 10.90 -11.78 5.98
CA ILE A 220 9.85 -10.80 6.33
C ILE A 220 8.61 -11.51 6.91
N SER A 221 8.22 -12.66 6.36
CA SER A 221 7.11 -13.44 6.89
C SER A 221 7.39 -13.98 8.29
N ALA A 222 8.60 -14.50 8.53
CA ALA A 222 9.01 -14.94 9.86
C ALA A 222 8.95 -13.78 10.87
N CYS A 223 9.50 -12.63 10.51
CA CYS A 223 9.43 -11.42 11.32
C CYS A 223 7.98 -11.01 11.64
N HIS A 224 7.11 -11.02 10.63
CA HIS A 224 5.71 -10.70 10.81
C HIS A 224 5.00 -11.66 11.78
N MET A 225 5.33 -12.96 11.69
CA MET A 225 4.80 -13.96 12.59
C MET A 225 5.27 -13.76 14.04
N GLU A 226 6.55 -13.39 14.25
CA GLU A 226 7.06 -13.06 15.58
C GLU A 226 6.34 -11.85 16.18
N ILE A 227 6.17 -10.77 15.40
CA ILE A 227 5.45 -9.56 15.85
C ILE A 227 3.97 -9.88 16.16
N ASN A 228 3.33 -10.72 15.35
CA ASN A 228 1.98 -11.19 15.62
C ASN A 228 1.92 -12.03 16.92
N ALA A 229 2.91 -12.92 17.14
CA ALA A 229 3.01 -13.75 18.34
C ALA A 229 3.22 -12.91 19.62
N ASP A 230 3.86 -11.74 19.50
CA ASP A 230 3.97 -10.73 20.57
C ASP A 230 2.65 -9.94 20.79
N GLY A 231 1.60 -10.22 20.00
CA GLY A 231 0.28 -9.61 20.15
C GLY A 231 0.02 -8.37 19.30
N PHE A 232 0.83 -8.11 18.26
CA PHE A 232 0.72 -6.91 17.39
C PHE A 232 0.32 -7.28 15.96
N PRO A 233 -0.98 -7.21 15.62
CA PRO A 233 -1.46 -7.59 14.29
C PRO A 233 -0.98 -6.65 13.20
N GLY A 234 -0.62 -7.21 12.03
CA GLY A 234 -0.44 -6.43 10.81
C GLY A 234 -1.76 -5.91 10.27
N LEU A 235 -1.78 -4.70 9.71
CA LEU A 235 -3.00 -4.11 9.17
C LEU A 235 -3.26 -4.53 7.73
N TRP A 236 -2.24 -4.52 6.87
CA TRP A 236 -2.40 -4.65 5.43
C TRP A 236 -2.18 -6.07 4.93
N ALA A 237 -3.17 -6.60 4.22
CA ALA A 237 -3.05 -7.86 3.49
C ALA A 237 -2.15 -7.75 2.25
N GLY A 238 -2.02 -6.56 1.69
CA GLY A 238 -1.27 -6.25 0.50
C GLY A 238 -1.72 -4.90 -0.06
N PHE A 239 -1.47 -4.67 -1.34
CA PHE A 239 -1.81 -3.40 -1.96
C PHE A 239 -2.48 -3.58 -3.33
N THR A 240 -3.15 -2.52 -3.78
CA THR A 240 -3.60 -2.30 -5.14
C THR A 240 -3.57 -0.80 -5.43
N LYS A 241 -4.04 -0.35 -6.58
CA LYS A 241 -3.90 1.05 -6.98
C LYS A 241 -5.12 1.59 -7.71
N ALA A 242 -5.35 2.90 -7.69
CA ALA A 242 -6.30 3.54 -8.58
C ALA A 242 -5.80 3.44 -10.03
N PRO A 243 -6.65 3.09 -11.02
CA PRO A 243 -6.21 2.95 -12.40
C PRO A 243 -5.54 4.19 -12.99
N PHE A 244 -6.01 5.39 -12.62
CA PHE A 244 -5.36 6.64 -13.03
C PHE A 244 -3.93 6.75 -12.49
N ASP A 245 -3.69 6.35 -11.22
CA ASP A 245 -2.36 6.35 -10.63
C ASP A 245 -1.46 5.25 -11.25
N VAL A 246 -2.02 4.13 -11.72
CA VAL A 246 -1.24 3.15 -12.50
C VAL A 246 -0.73 3.80 -13.78
N VAL A 247 -1.59 4.51 -14.50
CA VAL A 247 -1.18 5.21 -15.72
C VAL A 247 -0.20 6.34 -15.40
N GLY A 248 -0.49 7.15 -14.38
CA GLY A 248 0.28 8.36 -14.05
C GLY A 248 1.62 8.10 -13.38
N ASP A 249 1.72 7.10 -12.48
CA ASP A 249 2.96 6.84 -11.74
C ASP A 249 3.84 5.81 -12.42
N THR A 250 3.21 4.84 -13.09
CA THR A 250 3.89 3.63 -13.56
C THR A 250 4.18 3.67 -15.07
N LEU A 251 3.26 4.20 -15.87
CA LEU A 251 3.31 4.09 -17.34
C LEU A 251 3.69 5.41 -18.02
N ARG A 252 2.82 6.42 -17.92
CA ARG A 252 2.94 7.68 -18.68
C ARG A 252 3.76 8.76 -17.99
N GLY A 253 3.96 8.65 -16.69
CA GLY A 253 4.47 9.73 -15.86
C GLY A 253 3.44 10.87 -15.68
N THR A 254 3.69 11.78 -14.74
CA THR A 254 2.78 12.90 -14.41
C THR A 254 2.51 13.75 -15.63
N ARG A 255 3.55 14.21 -16.33
CA ARG A 255 3.40 15.06 -17.53
C ARG A 255 2.61 14.36 -18.63
N GLY A 256 2.90 13.08 -18.88
CA GLY A 256 2.23 12.27 -19.90
C GLY A 256 0.74 12.17 -19.65
N VAL A 257 0.32 11.70 -18.47
CA VAL A 257 -1.09 11.49 -18.16
C VAL A 257 -1.88 12.80 -18.11
N MET A 258 -1.25 13.90 -17.64
CA MET A 258 -1.88 15.23 -17.66
C MET A 258 -2.16 15.73 -19.08
N LEU A 259 -1.23 15.51 -20.02
CA LEU A 259 -1.43 15.85 -21.41
C LEU A 259 -2.47 14.94 -22.08
N ASP A 260 -2.50 13.67 -21.73
CA ASP A 260 -3.41 12.68 -22.32
C ASP A 260 -4.87 12.96 -21.95
N MET A 261 -5.17 13.58 -20.81
CA MET A 261 -6.53 14.06 -20.47
C MET A 261 -7.10 15.01 -21.52
N TYR A 262 -6.24 15.73 -22.26
CA TYR A 262 -6.65 16.67 -23.31
C TYR A 262 -6.48 16.13 -24.72
N ARG A 263 -5.39 15.36 -24.97
CA ARG A 263 -5.00 14.94 -26.32
C ARG A 263 -5.66 13.64 -26.75
N GLN A 264 -5.91 12.73 -25.80
CA GLN A 264 -6.49 11.41 -26.07
C GLN A 264 -7.31 10.89 -24.88
N PRO A 265 -8.32 11.69 -24.43
CA PRO A 265 -9.10 11.39 -23.23
C PRO A 265 -9.79 10.02 -23.29
N ASP A 266 -10.28 9.62 -24.48
CA ASP A 266 -11.01 8.37 -24.63
C ASP A 266 -10.09 7.16 -24.48
N LYS A 267 -8.86 7.20 -25.05
CA LYS A 267 -7.86 6.14 -24.87
C LYS A 267 -7.39 6.03 -23.41
N LEU A 268 -7.24 7.16 -22.72
CA LEU A 268 -6.92 7.16 -21.30
C LEU A 268 -8.01 6.47 -20.48
N ILE A 269 -9.28 6.79 -20.74
CA ILE A 269 -10.42 6.17 -20.04
C ILE A 269 -10.49 4.68 -20.35
N GLU A 270 -10.36 4.28 -21.62
CA GLU A 270 -10.38 2.88 -22.05
C GLU A 270 -9.27 2.06 -21.39
N ALA A 271 -8.04 2.58 -21.35
CA ALA A 271 -6.93 1.94 -20.64
C ALA A 271 -7.19 1.77 -19.15
N MET A 272 -7.74 2.79 -18.48
CA MET A 272 -8.12 2.69 -17.07
C MET A 272 -9.23 1.67 -16.82
N GLU A 273 -10.23 1.59 -17.71
CA GLU A 273 -11.27 0.55 -17.63
C GLU A 273 -10.67 -0.84 -17.79
N LYS A 274 -9.70 -1.03 -18.68
CA LYS A 274 -8.99 -2.29 -18.87
C LYS A 274 -8.15 -2.70 -17.65
N LEU A 275 -7.52 -1.72 -16.96
CA LEU A 275 -6.74 -1.94 -15.75
C LEU A 275 -7.62 -2.23 -14.52
N THR A 276 -8.85 -1.72 -14.49
CA THR A 276 -9.77 -1.83 -13.34
C THR A 276 -9.93 -3.27 -12.83
N PRO A 277 -10.31 -4.29 -13.63
CA PRO A 277 -10.45 -5.67 -13.16
C PRO A 277 -9.12 -6.27 -12.68
N ILE A 278 -8.00 -5.84 -13.23
CA ILE A 278 -6.65 -6.29 -12.82
C ILE A 278 -6.37 -5.79 -11.41
N MET A 279 -6.66 -4.52 -11.11
CA MET A 279 -6.48 -3.94 -9.77
C MET A 279 -7.40 -4.59 -8.73
N ILE A 280 -8.65 -4.90 -9.08
CA ILE A 280 -9.57 -5.65 -8.22
C ILE A 280 -8.99 -7.03 -7.91
N LYS A 281 -8.59 -7.78 -8.93
CA LYS A 281 -8.03 -9.13 -8.79
C LYS A 281 -6.78 -9.13 -7.90
N MET A 282 -5.90 -8.13 -8.06
CA MET A 282 -4.69 -7.96 -7.24
C MET A 282 -5.04 -7.80 -5.75
N GLY A 283 -5.92 -6.87 -5.41
CA GLY A 283 -6.29 -6.63 -4.01
C GLY A 283 -7.05 -7.80 -3.38
N VAL A 284 -8.00 -8.38 -4.12
CA VAL A 284 -8.75 -9.57 -3.65
C VAL A 284 -7.82 -10.77 -3.44
N GLY A 285 -6.88 -10.98 -4.36
CA GLY A 285 -5.87 -12.05 -4.25
C GLY A 285 -5.02 -11.90 -3.00
N ALA A 286 -4.53 -10.69 -2.72
CA ALA A 286 -3.75 -10.39 -1.52
C ALA A 286 -4.55 -10.64 -0.23
N ALA A 287 -5.79 -10.17 -0.16
CA ALA A 287 -6.66 -10.38 1.01
C ALA A 287 -6.94 -11.87 1.28
N LYS A 288 -7.23 -12.64 0.21
CA LYS A 288 -7.48 -14.08 0.31
C LYS A 288 -6.23 -14.86 0.70
N MET A 289 -5.07 -14.50 0.16
CA MET A 289 -3.78 -15.15 0.47
C MET A 289 -3.41 -14.94 1.94
N ASN A 290 -3.41 -13.70 2.39
CA ASN A 290 -2.95 -13.33 3.73
C ASN A 290 -4.02 -13.41 4.83
N GLY A 291 -5.28 -13.65 4.46
CA GLY A 291 -6.38 -13.83 5.41
C GLY A 291 -6.74 -12.58 6.22
N GLN A 292 -6.51 -11.39 5.65
CA GLN A 292 -6.78 -10.10 6.26
C GLN A 292 -7.66 -9.26 5.34
N PRO A 293 -8.61 -8.46 5.88
CA PRO A 293 -9.54 -7.73 5.03
C PRO A 293 -8.97 -6.44 4.41
N VAL A 294 -7.97 -5.81 5.02
CA VAL A 294 -7.55 -4.45 4.66
C VAL A 294 -6.49 -4.46 3.55
N VAL A 295 -6.77 -3.79 2.44
CA VAL A 295 -5.85 -3.67 1.29
C VAL A 295 -5.48 -2.21 1.07
N PHE A 296 -4.19 -1.91 1.14
CA PHE A 296 -3.63 -0.58 0.98
C PHE A 296 -3.73 -0.09 -0.46
N MET A 297 -4.02 1.20 -0.65
CA MET A 297 -4.14 1.86 -1.95
C MET A 297 -3.46 3.23 -1.90
N PRO A 298 -2.18 3.35 -2.30
CA PRO A 298 -1.52 4.66 -2.39
C PRO A 298 -2.17 5.51 -3.49
N LEU A 299 -2.53 6.75 -3.16
CA LEU A 299 -3.18 7.68 -4.07
C LEU A 299 -2.33 8.94 -4.23
N HIS A 300 -1.95 9.26 -5.46
CA HIS A 300 -1.05 10.38 -5.74
C HIS A 300 -1.68 11.45 -6.62
N LYS A 301 -2.20 11.07 -7.80
CA LYS A 301 -2.58 12.03 -8.86
C LYS A 301 -4.00 12.58 -8.73
N GLY A 302 -4.79 12.12 -7.76
CA GLY A 302 -6.14 12.64 -7.49
C GLY A 302 -6.20 13.84 -6.54
N ALA A 303 -5.08 14.22 -5.90
CA ALA A 303 -5.03 15.33 -4.95
C ALA A 303 -5.47 16.67 -5.56
N ASP A 304 -5.93 17.60 -4.71
CA ASP A 304 -6.52 18.89 -5.10
C ASP A 304 -5.63 19.71 -6.07
N GLY A 305 -4.30 19.58 -5.96
CA GLY A 305 -3.34 20.31 -6.80
C GLY A 305 -3.04 19.69 -8.17
N PHE A 306 -3.45 18.44 -8.44
CA PHE A 306 -3.10 17.75 -9.69
C PHE A 306 -4.09 17.99 -10.81
N MET A 307 -5.36 18.06 -10.52
CA MET A 307 -6.42 18.24 -11.51
C MET A 307 -7.60 19.01 -10.94
N SER A 308 -8.45 19.57 -11.84
CA SER A 308 -9.70 20.22 -11.44
C SER A 308 -10.70 19.21 -10.88
N ASP A 309 -11.74 19.70 -10.19
CA ASP A 309 -12.83 18.85 -9.68
C ASP A 309 -13.57 18.13 -10.82
N GLU A 310 -13.74 18.78 -11.96
CA GLU A 310 -14.38 18.18 -13.13
C GLU A 310 -13.50 17.09 -13.76
N GLN A 311 -12.19 17.30 -13.83
CA GLN A 311 -11.26 16.26 -14.29
C GLN A 311 -11.23 15.08 -13.33
N PHE A 312 -11.25 15.32 -12.01
CA PHE A 312 -11.34 14.26 -11.02
C PHE A 312 -12.60 13.40 -11.21
N LYS A 313 -13.77 14.04 -11.37
CA LYS A 313 -15.04 13.36 -11.60
C LYS A 313 -15.06 12.58 -12.92
N LYS A 314 -14.37 13.08 -13.96
CA LYS A 314 -14.35 12.47 -15.29
C LYS A 314 -13.32 11.34 -15.39
N PHE A 315 -12.08 11.58 -14.94
CA PHE A 315 -10.96 10.67 -15.21
C PHE A 315 -10.55 9.81 -14.00
N TYR A 316 -10.60 10.35 -12.77
CA TYR A 316 -10.07 9.65 -11.62
C TYR A 316 -11.12 8.80 -10.91
N TRP A 317 -12.20 9.44 -10.46
CA TRP A 317 -13.20 8.83 -9.60
C TRP A 317 -13.92 7.60 -10.19
N PRO A 318 -14.38 7.60 -11.45
CA PRO A 318 -15.19 6.49 -11.95
C PRO A 318 -14.51 5.12 -11.85
N THR A 319 -13.28 5.00 -12.36
CA THR A 319 -12.55 3.73 -12.34
C THR A 319 -12.03 3.39 -10.94
N PHE A 320 -11.60 4.39 -10.16
CA PHE A 320 -11.20 4.20 -8.78
C PHE A 320 -12.35 3.70 -7.92
N ARG A 321 -13.54 4.28 -8.04
CA ARG A 321 -14.75 3.81 -7.37
C ARG A 321 -15.09 2.36 -7.76
N LYS A 322 -14.97 2.00 -9.05
CA LYS A 322 -15.17 0.62 -9.50
C LYS A 322 -14.21 -0.37 -8.81
N VAL A 323 -12.93 -0.01 -8.67
CA VAL A 323 -11.97 -0.83 -7.94
C VAL A 323 -12.41 -1.00 -6.49
N MET A 324 -12.74 0.09 -5.78
CA MET A 324 -13.19 0.00 -4.39
C MET A 324 -14.46 -0.85 -4.24
N MET A 325 -15.46 -0.65 -5.10
CA MET A 325 -16.70 -1.43 -5.07
C MET A 325 -16.46 -2.92 -5.39
N GLY A 326 -15.55 -3.23 -6.31
CA GLY A 326 -15.14 -4.60 -6.60
C GLY A 326 -14.44 -5.29 -5.42
N LEU A 327 -13.59 -4.57 -4.69
CA LEU A 327 -12.97 -5.05 -3.44
C LEU A 327 -14.04 -5.30 -2.36
N ILE A 328 -14.93 -4.33 -2.14
CA ILE A 328 -16.02 -4.42 -1.15
C ILE A 328 -16.95 -5.60 -1.43
N ALA A 329 -17.27 -5.87 -2.70
CA ALA A 329 -18.10 -7.01 -3.10
C ALA A 329 -17.48 -8.37 -2.73
N GLU A 330 -16.14 -8.43 -2.60
CA GLU A 330 -15.38 -9.59 -2.16
C GLU A 330 -15.06 -9.58 -0.65
N GLY A 331 -15.67 -8.69 0.12
CA GLY A 331 -15.45 -8.56 1.57
C GLY A 331 -14.14 -7.89 1.96
N VAL A 332 -13.45 -7.29 1.01
CA VAL A 332 -12.19 -6.56 1.25
C VAL A 332 -12.51 -5.13 1.67
N VAL A 333 -11.72 -4.58 2.59
CA VAL A 333 -11.76 -3.19 3.04
C VAL A 333 -10.71 -2.41 2.25
N PRO A 334 -11.09 -1.61 1.25
CA PRO A 334 -10.14 -0.69 0.61
C PRO A 334 -9.59 0.31 1.64
N ASN A 335 -8.27 0.49 1.63
CA ASN A 335 -7.60 1.49 2.45
C ASN A 335 -6.90 2.54 1.58
N PRO A 336 -7.63 3.50 1.01
CA PRO A 336 -7.04 4.60 0.27
C PRO A 336 -6.17 5.48 1.17
N ALA A 337 -4.93 5.70 0.76
CA ALA A 337 -4.02 6.66 1.38
C ALA A 337 -4.07 7.96 0.57
N ALA A 338 -4.90 8.90 1.01
CA ALA A 338 -5.11 10.19 0.34
C ALA A 338 -3.95 11.15 0.70
N GLU A 339 -2.78 10.91 0.10
CA GLU A 339 -1.58 11.70 0.33
C GLU A 339 -1.73 13.12 -0.22
N GLY A 340 -1.28 14.10 0.56
CA GLY A 340 -1.49 15.51 0.27
C GLY A 340 -2.89 16.00 0.64
N LYS A 341 -3.42 16.94 -0.14
CA LYS A 341 -4.70 17.60 0.12
C LYS A 341 -5.79 17.09 -0.81
N TRP A 342 -6.89 16.59 -0.22
CA TRP A 342 -8.05 16.02 -0.92
C TRP A 342 -9.38 16.67 -0.47
N THR A 343 -9.30 17.88 0.07
CA THR A 343 -10.42 18.53 0.73
C THR A 343 -11.60 18.79 -0.20
N THR A 344 -11.35 19.08 -1.50
CA THR A 344 -12.41 19.34 -2.49
C THR A 344 -13.04 18.05 -3.03
N ARG A 345 -12.35 16.91 -2.90
CA ARG A 345 -12.79 15.58 -3.39
C ARG A 345 -13.78 14.88 -2.45
N MET A 346 -13.80 15.25 -1.17
CA MET A 346 -14.48 14.49 -0.12
C MET A 346 -15.97 14.30 -0.34
N GLU A 347 -16.65 15.27 -0.97
CA GLU A 347 -18.08 15.16 -1.26
C GLU A 347 -18.38 14.10 -2.32
N VAL A 348 -17.50 13.95 -3.31
CA VAL A 348 -17.60 12.89 -4.33
C VAL A 348 -17.23 11.54 -3.72
N MET A 349 -16.18 11.49 -2.89
CA MET A 349 -15.67 10.26 -2.29
C MET A 349 -16.60 9.62 -1.25
N GLN A 350 -17.59 10.33 -0.72
CA GLN A 350 -18.59 9.77 0.18
C GLN A 350 -19.62 8.83 -0.50
N ASP A 351 -19.62 8.74 -1.83
CA ASP A 351 -20.48 7.80 -2.57
C ASP A 351 -19.96 6.34 -2.47
N LEU A 352 -19.96 5.82 -1.24
CA LEU A 352 -19.49 4.49 -0.88
C LEU A 352 -20.35 3.88 0.23
N PRO A 353 -20.43 2.54 0.34
CA PRO A 353 -21.17 1.88 1.42
C PRO A 353 -20.55 2.17 2.78
N LYS A 354 -21.41 2.50 3.77
CA LYS A 354 -20.98 2.82 5.13
C LYS A 354 -20.26 1.64 5.80
N GLY A 355 -19.14 1.94 6.47
CA GLY A 355 -18.39 0.97 7.29
C GLY A 355 -17.64 -0.07 6.47
N LYS A 356 -17.28 0.25 5.23
CA LYS A 356 -16.59 -0.65 4.29
C LYS A 356 -15.22 -0.17 3.84
N THR A 357 -14.79 1.02 4.23
CA THR A 357 -13.54 1.63 3.80
C THR A 357 -12.79 2.25 4.96
N LEU A 358 -11.47 2.33 4.84
CA LEU A 358 -10.55 2.93 5.80
C LEU A 358 -9.67 3.96 5.08
N TRP A 359 -9.81 5.24 5.35
CA TRP A 359 -9.14 6.31 4.62
C TRP A 359 -8.03 6.98 5.41
N MET A 360 -6.84 7.08 4.85
CA MET A 360 -5.79 7.96 5.35
C MET A 360 -6.13 9.42 4.99
N ILE A 361 -6.04 10.29 5.97
CA ILE A 361 -6.16 11.74 5.79
C ILE A 361 -4.80 12.37 6.13
N ASP A 362 -4.21 13.07 5.17
CA ASP A 362 -2.92 13.74 5.36
C ASP A 362 -3.12 15.25 5.57
N GLN A 363 -3.00 16.07 4.54
CA GLN A 363 -3.05 17.54 4.64
C GLN A 363 -4.46 18.12 4.52
N SER A 364 -5.45 17.27 4.45
CA SER A 364 -6.84 17.69 4.36
C SER A 364 -7.39 18.12 5.73
N ASP A 365 -8.38 19.03 5.72
CA ASP A 365 -9.06 19.46 6.92
C ASP A 365 -9.82 18.29 7.59
N ILE A 366 -9.40 17.93 8.81
CA ILE A 366 -9.95 16.78 9.53
C ILE A 366 -11.42 16.99 9.95
N ALA A 367 -11.84 18.24 10.21
CA ALA A 367 -13.22 18.54 10.56
C ALA A 367 -14.14 18.42 9.34
N LYS A 368 -13.71 18.91 8.17
CA LYS A 368 -14.42 18.71 6.91
C LYS A 368 -14.45 17.22 6.54
N ALA A 369 -13.32 16.50 6.69
CA ALA A 369 -13.26 15.07 6.45
C ALA A 369 -14.28 14.31 7.31
N LYS A 370 -14.36 14.61 8.63
CA LYS A 370 -15.34 13.98 9.52
C LYS A 370 -16.78 14.30 9.13
N LYS A 371 -17.05 15.55 8.73
CA LYS A 371 -18.39 15.99 8.37
C LYS A 371 -18.89 15.39 7.04
N THR A 372 -17.98 15.04 6.13
CA THR A 372 -18.28 14.48 4.81
C THR A 372 -18.01 12.97 4.77
N LEU A 373 -16.77 12.59 4.48
CA LEU A 373 -16.34 11.20 4.31
C LEU A 373 -16.57 10.36 5.56
N GLY A 374 -16.40 10.94 6.76
CA GLY A 374 -16.63 10.28 8.05
C GLY A 374 -18.07 9.83 8.31
N LYS A 375 -19.05 10.21 7.46
CA LYS A 375 -20.41 9.67 7.52
C LYS A 375 -20.48 8.21 7.07
N VAL A 376 -19.60 7.81 6.15
CA VAL A 376 -19.62 6.49 5.50
C VAL A 376 -18.34 5.68 5.74
N ALA A 377 -17.23 6.31 6.07
CA ALA A 377 -15.92 5.68 6.14
C ALA A 377 -15.24 5.87 7.50
N CYS A 378 -14.49 4.88 7.95
CA CYS A 378 -13.47 5.07 8.97
C CYS A 378 -12.29 5.87 8.38
N MET A 379 -11.74 6.78 9.18
CA MET A 379 -10.61 7.61 8.78
C MET A 379 -9.45 7.45 9.78
N TYR A 380 -8.22 7.65 9.31
CA TYR A 380 -7.06 7.76 10.18
C TYR A 380 -6.13 8.89 9.72
N GLY A 381 -5.33 9.38 10.64
CA GLY A 381 -4.49 10.57 10.46
C GLY A 381 -4.89 11.61 11.51
N ASN A 382 -4.55 12.85 11.39
CA ASN A 382 -3.66 13.49 10.44
C ASN A 382 -2.58 14.29 11.21
N VAL A 383 -1.95 13.63 12.19
CA VAL A 383 -0.84 14.27 12.93
C VAL A 383 0.28 14.56 11.93
N PRO A 384 0.69 15.83 11.73
CA PRO A 384 1.68 16.18 10.73
C PRO A 384 3.05 15.54 11.04
N SER A 385 3.68 14.94 10.04
CA SER A 385 5.04 14.37 10.19
C SER A 385 6.06 15.44 10.63
N ALA A 386 5.90 16.68 10.16
CA ALA A 386 6.73 17.81 10.62
C ALA A 386 6.58 18.08 12.13
N LEU A 387 5.38 17.92 12.69
CA LEU A 387 5.16 18.07 14.13
C LEU A 387 5.85 16.94 14.93
N LEU A 388 5.83 15.71 14.41
CA LEU A 388 6.56 14.60 15.02
C LEU A 388 8.08 14.78 14.95
N ALA A 389 8.60 15.42 13.90
CA ALA A 389 10.03 15.66 13.71
C ALA A 389 10.55 16.87 14.50
N LEU A 390 9.80 17.97 14.51
CA LEU A 390 10.32 19.28 14.97
C LEU A 390 9.64 19.78 16.25
N GLY A 391 8.41 19.34 16.51
CA GLY A 391 7.61 19.78 17.66
C GLY A 391 8.11 19.27 19.02
N THR A 392 7.35 19.58 20.04
CA THR A 392 7.50 19.10 21.41
C THR A 392 6.43 18.04 21.72
N PRO A 393 6.66 17.17 22.72
CA PRO A 393 5.64 16.20 23.16
C PRO A 393 4.29 16.85 23.54
N GLN A 394 4.32 18.07 24.11
CA GLN A 394 3.08 18.77 24.49
C GLN A 394 2.30 19.23 23.26
N GLU A 395 2.95 19.82 22.26
CA GLU A 395 2.30 20.22 21.01
C GLU A 395 1.69 19.02 20.28
N VAL A 396 2.38 17.85 20.31
CA VAL A 396 1.83 16.61 19.75
C VAL A 396 0.57 16.17 20.50
N LYS A 397 0.58 16.18 21.85
CA LYS A 397 -0.59 15.85 22.66
C LYS A 397 -1.77 16.78 22.37
N ASP A 398 -1.50 18.09 22.28
CA ASP A 398 -2.54 19.09 21.97
C ASP A 398 -3.17 18.86 20.59
N TYR A 399 -2.34 18.51 19.59
CA TYR A 399 -2.83 18.17 18.26
C TYR A 399 -3.65 16.87 18.26
N VAL A 400 -3.16 15.82 18.94
CA VAL A 400 -3.89 14.54 19.08
C VAL A 400 -5.23 14.75 19.80
N LYS A 401 -5.25 15.59 20.85
CA LYS A 401 -6.48 15.98 21.55
C LYS A 401 -7.47 16.59 20.56
N LYS A 402 -7.03 17.57 19.76
CA LYS A 402 -7.86 18.18 18.73
C LYS A 402 -8.43 17.14 17.75
N CYS A 403 -7.60 16.23 17.28
CA CYS A 403 -8.04 15.17 16.35
C CYS A 403 -9.11 14.27 16.99
N ILE A 404 -8.92 13.85 18.24
CA ILE A 404 -9.90 13.01 18.94
C ILE A 404 -11.21 13.77 19.20
N ASP A 405 -11.14 15.02 19.65
CA ASP A 405 -12.32 15.85 19.92
C ASP A 405 -13.16 16.10 18.64
N VAL A 406 -12.48 16.25 17.48
CA VAL A 406 -13.14 16.54 16.21
C VAL A 406 -13.56 15.26 15.48
N ALA A 407 -12.66 14.30 15.31
CA ALA A 407 -12.87 13.13 14.46
C ALA A 407 -13.19 11.85 15.23
N GLY A 408 -12.72 11.72 16.47
CA GLY A 408 -12.97 10.54 17.32
C GLY A 408 -14.41 10.44 17.80
N LYS A 409 -15.08 11.57 18.03
CA LYS A 409 -16.44 11.60 18.53
C LYS A 409 -17.40 10.80 17.65
N GLY A 410 -18.08 9.81 18.25
CA GLY A 410 -19.00 8.91 17.53
C GLY A 410 -18.32 7.77 16.77
N GLY A 411 -17.03 7.52 16.96
CA GLY A 411 -16.29 6.41 16.34
C GLY A 411 -15.86 6.70 14.90
N GLY A 412 -15.43 5.64 14.20
CA GLY A 412 -14.99 5.74 12.79
C GLY A 412 -13.71 6.55 12.59
N TYR A 413 -12.82 6.54 13.60
CA TYR A 413 -11.56 7.27 13.55
C TYR A 413 -10.43 6.50 14.26
N ILE A 414 -9.21 6.62 13.74
CA ILE A 414 -7.98 6.05 14.28
C ILE A 414 -6.95 7.18 14.34
N VAL A 415 -6.32 7.40 15.49
CA VAL A 415 -5.21 8.35 15.59
C VAL A 415 -4.01 7.81 14.84
N SER A 416 -3.45 8.62 13.94
CA SER A 416 -2.25 8.28 13.16
C SER A 416 -1.55 9.56 12.69
N ASN A 417 -0.32 9.39 12.21
CA ASN A 417 0.33 10.41 11.39
C ASN A 417 -0.35 10.52 10.01
N GLY A 418 -0.26 11.71 9.39
CA GLY A 418 -0.95 12.00 8.13
C GLY A 418 -0.28 11.42 6.90
N ALA A 419 1.05 11.23 6.93
CA ALA A 419 1.85 10.70 5.82
C ALA A 419 2.98 9.84 6.34
N PHE A 420 3.54 9.00 5.48
CA PHE A 420 4.76 8.25 5.79
C PHE A 420 5.88 9.19 6.22
N PHE A 421 6.71 8.77 7.18
CA PHE A 421 7.81 9.59 7.66
C PHE A 421 9.09 8.79 7.89
N ASP A 422 10.22 9.43 7.55
CA ASP A 422 11.56 8.89 7.74
C ASP A 422 12.17 9.36 9.07
N HIS A 423 11.88 10.59 9.45
CA HIS A 423 12.47 11.23 10.63
C HIS A 423 11.40 11.76 11.58
N ALA A 424 11.55 11.43 12.85
CA ALA A 424 10.77 11.96 13.97
C ALA A 424 11.58 11.85 15.28
N LYS A 425 11.19 12.61 16.28
CA LYS A 425 11.67 12.38 17.65
C LYS A 425 10.90 11.23 18.26
N ALA A 426 11.61 10.24 18.81
CA ALA A 426 10.97 9.06 19.43
C ALA A 426 10.00 9.47 20.56
N GLU A 427 10.34 10.50 21.33
CA GLU A 427 9.48 11.08 22.38
C GLU A 427 8.16 11.63 21.84
N ASN A 428 8.16 12.21 20.63
CA ASN A 428 6.96 12.74 19.98
C ASN A 428 6.05 11.63 19.47
N VAL A 429 6.62 10.58 18.85
CA VAL A 429 5.86 9.40 18.45
C VAL A 429 5.25 8.70 19.66
N LYS A 430 6.02 8.59 20.75
CA LYS A 430 5.54 8.02 22.01
C LYS A 430 4.42 8.86 22.62
N ALA A 431 4.58 10.19 22.64
CA ALA A 431 3.54 11.11 23.11
C ALA A 431 2.24 10.99 22.32
N MET A 432 2.31 10.85 20.99
CA MET A 432 1.15 10.60 20.13
C MET A 432 0.42 9.32 20.54
N VAL A 433 1.16 8.22 20.67
CA VAL A 433 0.57 6.89 20.93
C VAL A 433 0.00 6.80 22.34
N ASP A 434 0.78 7.19 23.35
CA ASP A 434 0.36 7.05 24.76
C ASP A 434 -0.81 7.98 25.07
N PHE A 435 -0.74 9.24 24.66
CA PHE A 435 -1.82 10.20 24.89
C PHE A 435 -3.11 9.80 24.16
N ALA A 436 -3.02 9.27 22.95
CA ALA A 436 -4.21 8.79 22.25
C ALA A 436 -4.88 7.62 22.96
N LYS A 437 -4.12 6.71 23.60
CA LYS A 437 -4.68 5.61 24.40
C LYS A 437 -5.33 6.09 25.69
N GLU A 438 -4.73 7.07 26.33
CA GLU A 438 -5.21 7.64 27.59
C GLU A 438 -6.45 8.52 27.37
N TYR A 439 -6.35 9.48 26.46
CA TYR A 439 -7.41 10.47 26.24
C TYR A 439 -8.56 9.92 25.37
N GLY A 440 -8.27 8.95 24.50
CA GLY A 440 -9.23 8.43 23.52
C GLY A 440 -10.22 7.40 24.04
N VAL A 441 -10.32 7.16 25.36
CA VAL A 441 -11.29 6.20 25.95
C VAL A 441 -12.70 6.73 25.75
N TYR A 442 -13.56 5.92 25.14
CA TYR A 442 -14.97 6.25 24.99
C TYR A 442 -15.70 6.03 26.32
N LYS A 443 -16.48 7.02 26.72
CA LYS A 443 -17.31 7.01 27.94
C LYS A 443 -18.74 6.60 27.61
#